data_ca091408de6ecd56d87bd1a3deebfe73
#
_entry.id   ca091408de6ecd56d87bd1a3deebfe73
#
_cell.length_a   1.000
_cell.length_b   1.000
_cell.length_c   1.000
_cell.angle_alpha   90.00
_cell.angle_beta   90.00
_cell.angle_gamma   90.00
#
_symmetry.space_group_name_H-M   'P 1'
#
loop_
_entity.id
_entity.type
_entity.pdbx_description
1 polymer ?
#
loop_
_entity_poly.entity_id
_entity_poly.type
_entity_poly.pdbx_seq_one_letter_code
_entity_poly.pdbx_strand_id
1 'polypeptide(L)'
;MKIRFYKTTSGRSPVEDFLHECSNEVQGEFFDAHSLLEQGKVLSLPLSRSLPGIHRGLHELRFKDRSGQIRFFYFIKVGDAIYMVHAIKKKRQDLPKEEVDLILKRLKEI
;
A
#
# COMPACT_ATOMS: atom_id res chain seq x y z
N MET A 1 15.61 -3.08 0.84
CA MET A 1 14.68 -4.23 0.77
C MET A 1 14.00 -4.28 -0.60
N LYS A 2 13.69 -5.46 -1.06
CA LYS A 2 12.92 -5.62 -2.29
C LYS A 2 11.48 -5.19 -2.04
N ILE A 3 10.86 -4.59 -3.06
CA ILE A 3 9.44 -4.28 -3.04
C ILE A 3 8.77 -5.07 -4.17
N ARG A 4 7.71 -5.78 -3.83
CA ARG A 4 6.94 -6.58 -4.76
C ARG A 4 5.50 -6.09 -4.74
N PHE A 5 4.86 -6.15 -5.88
CA PHE A 5 3.43 -5.86 -5.99
C PHE A 5 2.66 -7.17 -6.00
N TYR A 6 1.62 -7.25 -5.18
CA TYR A 6 0.73 -8.41 -5.17
C TYR A 6 0.20 -8.67 -6.59
N LYS A 7 0.22 -9.92 -7.01
CA LYS A 7 -0.32 -10.35 -8.30
C LYS A 7 -1.40 -11.40 -8.09
N THR A 8 -2.47 -11.28 -8.86
CA THR A 8 -3.53 -12.30 -8.89
C THR A 8 -3.02 -13.56 -9.58
N THR A 9 -3.79 -14.64 -9.50
CA THR A 9 -3.45 -15.90 -10.18
C THR A 9 -3.35 -15.74 -11.69
N SER A 10 -4.06 -14.78 -12.26
CA SER A 10 -3.98 -14.47 -13.70
C SER A 10 -2.80 -13.54 -14.06
N GLY A 11 -1.98 -13.16 -13.09
CA GLY A 11 -0.82 -12.31 -13.31
C GLY A 11 -1.10 -10.82 -13.31
N ARG A 12 -2.31 -10.39 -12.97
CA ARG A 12 -2.66 -8.97 -12.87
C ARG A 12 -2.11 -8.37 -11.59
N SER A 13 -1.73 -7.09 -11.66
CA SER A 13 -1.25 -6.33 -10.50
C SER A 13 -2.22 -5.19 -10.20
N PRO A 14 -3.21 -5.40 -9.31
CA PRO A 14 -4.22 -4.38 -9.04
C PRO A 14 -3.63 -3.08 -8.50
N VAL A 15 -2.57 -3.15 -7.70
CA VAL A 15 -1.95 -1.95 -7.12
C VAL A 15 -1.22 -1.14 -8.19
N GLU A 16 -0.50 -1.80 -9.09
CA GLU A 16 0.16 -1.10 -10.20
C GLU A 16 -0.88 -0.46 -11.13
N ASP A 17 -1.96 -1.17 -11.42
CA ASP A 17 -3.05 -0.64 -12.24
C ASP A 17 -3.65 0.62 -11.58
N PHE A 18 -3.89 0.55 -10.28
CA PHE A 18 -4.38 1.69 -9.51
C PHE A 18 -3.40 2.86 -9.56
N LEU A 19 -2.11 2.58 -9.37
CA LEU A 19 -1.06 3.62 -9.40
C LEU A 19 -1.03 4.35 -10.74
N HIS A 20 -1.16 3.62 -11.84
CA HIS A 20 -1.16 4.22 -13.17
C HIS A 20 -2.37 5.15 -13.41
N GLU A 21 -3.46 4.93 -12.70
CA GLU A 21 -4.66 5.77 -12.75
C GLU A 21 -4.55 7.02 -11.86
N CYS A 22 -3.56 7.06 -10.98
CA CYS A 22 -3.35 8.21 -10.10
C CYS A 22 -2.78 9.41 -10.87
N SER A 23 -2.91 10.61 -10.28
CA SER A 23 -2.30 11.81 -10.82
C SER A 23 -0.78 11.69 -10.88
N ASN A 24 -0.14 12.47 -11.74
CA ASN A 24 1.33 12.50 -11.82
C ASN A 24 1.95 12.89 -10.47
N GLU A 25 1.30 13.77 -9.73
CA GLU A 25 1.74 14.20 -8.42
C GLU A 25 1.78 13.02 -7.44
N VAL A 26 0.69 12.25 -7.34
CA VAL A 26 0.62 11.08 -6.47
C VAL A 26 1.62 10.02 -6.91
N GLN A 27 1.75 9.78 -8.22
CA GLN A 27 2.74 8.83 -8.72
C GLN A 27 4.15 9.21 -8.30
N GLY A 28 4.51 10.50 -8.40
CA GLY A 28 5.80 10.99 -7.96
C GLY A 28 6.03 10.77 -6.46
N GLU A 29 5.05 11.13 -5.65
CA GLU A 29 5.13 10.91 -4.20
C GLU A 29 5.23 9.43 -3.84
N PHE A 30 4.51 8.57 -4.56
CA PHE A 30 4.59 7.13 -4.36
C PHE A 30 6.01 6.62 -4.63
N PHE A 31 6.60 7.01 -5.74
CA PHE A 31 7.94 6.55 -6.10
C PHE A 31 9.01 7.07 -5.14
N ASP A 32 8.83 8.27 -4.58
CA ASP A 32 9.71 8.77 -3.53
C ASP A 32 9.63 7.87 -2.28
N ALA A 33 8.42 7.54 -1.84
CA ALA A 33 8.22 6.63 -0.70
C ALA A 33 8.76 5.22 -0.99
N HIS A 34 8.52 4.72 -2.20
CA HIS A 34 9.01 3.43 -2.67
C HIS A 34 10.54 3.37 -2.55
N SER A 35 11.22 4.42 -3.00
CA SER A 35 12.67 4.50 -2.93
C SER A 35 13.18 4.46 -1.49
N LEU A 36 12.51 5.18 -0.59
CA LEU A 36 12.87 5.16 0.84
C LEU A 36 12.70 3.77 1.44
N LEU A 37 11.62 3.08 1.11
CA LEU A 37 11.37 1.72 1.58
C LEU A 37 12.43 0.75 1.05
N GLU A 38 12.84 0.89 -0.22
CA GLU A 38 13.92 0.09 -0.81
C GLU A 38 15.23 0.25 -0.05
N GLN A 39 15.48 1.47 0.44
CA GLN A 39 16.68 1.78 1.22
C GLN A 39 16.62 1.25 2.66
N GLY A 40 15.51 0.63 3.04
CA GLY A 40 15.32 0.12 4.40
C GLY A 40 14.88 1.17 5.39
N LYS A 41 14.44 2.34 4.93
CA LYS A 41 13.95 3.40 5.82
C LYS A 41 12.61 3.01 6.44
N VAL A 42 12.43 3.39 7.71
CA VAL A 42 11.15 3.24 8.41
C VAL A 42 10.36 4.54 8.20
N LEU A 43 9.19 4.42 7.59
CA LEU A 43 8.35 5.58 7.35
C LEU A 43 7.37 5.77 8.50
N SER A 44 7.02 7.02 8.78
CA SER A 44 6.13 7.39 9.88
C SER A 44 5.12 8.44 9.45
N LEU A 45 4.18 8.76 10.35
CA LEU A 45 3.21 9.83 10.09
C LEU A 45 3.91 11.15 9.75
N PRO A 46 3.33 11.95 8.87
CA PRO A 46 2.01 11.76 8.22
C PRO A 46 2.03 10.86 6.98
N LEU A 47 3.20 10.48 6.47
CA LEU A 47 3.33 9.73 5.22
C LEU A 47 2.88 8.27 5.35
N SER A 48 3.20 7.62 6.46
CA SER A 48 2.90 6.20 6.67
C SER A 48 2.40 5.96 8.08
N ARG A 49 1.51 4.97 8.19
CA ARG A 49 0.92 4.56 9.47
C ARG A 49 0.92 3.04 9.57
N SER A 50 1.38 2.53 10.72
CA SER A 50 1.28 1.10 11.02
C SER A 50 -0.17 0.73 11.36
N LEU A 51 -0.59 -0.46 10.94
CA LEU A 51 -1.96 -0.97 11.15
C LEU A 51 -1.93 -2.33 11.87
N PRO A 52 -1.35 -2.42 13.09
CA PRO A 52 -1.22 -3.70 13.79
C PRO A 52 -2.57 -4.30 14.19
N GLY A 53 -3.60 -3.47 14.34
CA GLY A 53 -4.95 -3.94 14.64
C GLY A 53 -5.60 -4.73 13.52
N ILE A 54 -5.11 -4.59 12.29
CA ILE A 54 -5.58 -5.37 11.14
C ILE A 54 -4.67 -6.59 10.97
N HIS A 55 -3.36 -6.36 10.87
CA HIS A 55 -2.38 -7.41 10.74
C HIS A 55 -1.00 -6.89 11.13
N ARG A 56 -0.23 -7.72 11.84
CA ARG A 56 1.15 -7.38 12.20
C ARG A 56 1.98 -7.22 10.92
N GLY A 57 2.72 -6.13 10.85
CA GLY A 57 3.56 -5.84 9.67
C GLY A 57 2.85 -5.11 8.54
N LEU A 58 1.54 -4.87 8.69
CA LEU A 58 0.78 -4.10 7.72
C LEU A 58 0.89 -2.61 8.01
N HIS A 59 1.08 -1.83 6.94
CA HIS A 59 1.18 -0.37 6.99
C HIS A 59 0.37 0.24 5.85
N GLU A 60 0.06 1.53 5.97
CA GLU A 60 -0.49 2.28 4.85
C GLU A 60 0.38 3.48 4.51
N LEU A 61 0.52 3.76 3.21
CA LEU A 61 1.04 5.03 2.69
C LEU A 61 -0.14 5.96 2.44
N ARG A 62 0.04 7.23 2.78
CA ARG A 62 -1.04 8.21 2.76
C ARG A 62 -0.67 9.38 1.86
N PHE A 63 -1.41 9.53 0.77
CA PHE A 63 -1.26 10.63 -0.16
C PHE A 63 -2.58 11.39 -0.29
N LYS A 64 -2.51 12.59 -0.82
CA LYS A 64 -3.68 13.42 -1.01
C LYS A 64 -3.57 14.19 -2.31
N ASP A 65 -4.64 14.22 -3.08
CA ASP A 65 -4.77 15.07 -4.25
C ASP A 65 -6.15 15.77 -4.23
N ARG A 66 -6.48 16.45 -5.33
CA ARG A 66 -7.76 17.17 -5.44
C ARG A 66 -8.98 16.26 -5.34
N SER A 67 -8.83 14.99 -5.70
CA SER A 67 -9.93 14.04 -5.72
C SER A 67 -10.15 13.31 -4.39
N GLY A 68 -9.25 13.50 -3.43
CA GLY A 68 -9.38 12.92 -2.09
C GLY A 68 -8.10 12.29 -1.57
N GLN A 69 -8.28 11.41 -0.60
CA GLN A 69 -7.16 10.70 0.01
C GLN A 69 -6.87 9.40 -0.71
N ILE A 70 -5.60 9.17 -1.01
CA ILE A 70 -5.12 7.96 -1.70
C ILE A 70 -4.33 7.15 -0.68
N ARG A 71 -4.66 5.89 -0.56
CA ARG A 71 -4.02 4.99 0.39
C ARG A 71 -3.47 3.76 -0.32
N PHE A 72 -2.18 3.45 -0.06
CA PHE A 72 -1.54 2.20 -0.50
C PHE A 72 -1.21 1.39 0.73
N PHE A 73 -1.56 0.12 0.73
CA PHE A 73 -1.32 -0.78 1.86
C PHE A 73 -0.15 -1.69 1.53
N TYR A 74 0.83 -1.75 2.44
CA TYR A 74 2.00 -2.58 2.24
C TYR A 74 2.29 -3.43 3.48
N PHE A 75 2.83 -4.61 3.23
CA PHE A 75 3.15 -5.60 4.24
C PHE A 75 4.64 -5.85 4.25
N ILE A 76 5.26 -5.67 5.41
CA ILE A 76 6.68 -5.96 5.59
C ILE A 76 6.81 -7.42 6.03
N LYS A 77 7.23 -8.28 5.11
CA LYS A 77 7.50 -9.68 5.42
C LYS A 77 8.97 -9.82 5.77
N VAL A 78 9.26 -9.93 7.06
CA VAL A 78 10.63 -9.98 7.57
C VAL A 78 11.41 -11.13 6.92
N GLY A 79 12.62 -10.81 6.43
CA GLY A 79 13.47 -11.81 5.77
C GLY A 79 13.12 -12.10 4.32
N ASP A 80 12.14 -11.39 3.76
CA ASP A 80 11.70 -11.59 2.38
C ASP A 80 11.65 -10.24 1.64
N ALA A 81 10.49 -9.59 1.66
CA ALA A 81 10.26 -8.38 0.89
C ALA A 81 9.15 -7.54 1.51
N ILE A 82 8.96 -6.34 0.97
CA ILE A 82 7.79 -5.52 1.23
C ILE A 82 6.82 -5.77 0.07
N TYR A 83 5.56 -6.07 0.40
CA TYR A 83 4.53 -6.35 -0.61
C TYR A 83 3.51 -5.23 -0.62
N MET A 84 3.31 -4.61 -1.78
CA MET A 84 2.19 -3.69 -2.00
C MET A 84 0.96 -4.54 -2.29
N VAL A 85 -0.01 -4.55 -1.37
CA VAL A 85 -1.11 -5.52 -1.42
C VAL A 85 -2.44 -4.92 -1.83
N HIS A 86 -2.64 -3.61 -1.61
CA HIS A 86 -3.92 -2.98 -1.90
C HIS A 86 -3.78 -1.48 -2.04
N ALA A 87 -4.70 -0.86 -2.77
CA ALA A 87 -4.76 0.59 -2.89
C ALA A 87 -6.21 1.03 -3.05
N ILE A 88 -6.55 2.14 -2.42
CA ILE A 88 -7.90 2.69 -2.49
C ILE A 88 -7.85 4.22 -2.51
N LYS A 89 -8.92 4.80 -3.02
CA LYS A 89 -9.21 6.21 -2.86
C LYS A 89 -10.26 6.33 -1.77
N LYS A 90 -9.94 7.04 -0.70
CA LYS A 90 -10.80 7.16 0.48
C LYS A 90 -11.48 8.51 0.58
N LYS A 91 -12.75 8.47 0.91
CA LYS A 91 -13.51 9.66 1.31
C LYS A 91 -13.74 9.70 2.82
N ARG A 92 -13.51 8.58 3.52
CA ARG A 92 -13.69 8.44 4.97
C ARG A 92 -12.38 8.13 5.66
N GLN A 93 -12.31 8.36 6.96
CA GLN A 93 -11.13 8.03 7.76
C GLN A 93 -11.02 6.55 8.08
N ASP A 94 -12.15 5.89 8.27
CA ASP A 94 -12.20 4.47 8.58
C ASP A 94 -12.05 3.62 7.31
N LEU A 95 -11.52 2.42 7.47
CA LEU A 95 -11.36 1.46 6.38
C LEU A 95 -12.56 0.51 6.38
N PRO A 96 -13.38 0.48 5.30
CA PRO A 96 -14.52 -0.43 5.23
C PRO A 96 -14.11 -1.89 5.39
N LYS A 97 -15.02 -2.69 5.96
CA LYS A 97 -14.74 -4.10 6.23
C LYS A 97 -14.35 -4.88 4.96
N GLU A 98 -14.99 -4.59 3.84
CA GLU A 98 -14.70 -5.26 2.57
C GLU A 98 -13.25 -5.05 2.14
N GLU A 99 -12.71 -3.86 2.39
CA GLU A 99 -11.33 -3.55 2.07
C GLU A 99 -10.37 -4.31 3.01
N VAL A 100 -10.71 -4.36 4.30
CA VAL A 100 -9.93 -5.12 5.27
C VAL A 100 -9.91 -6.61 4.90
N ASP A 101 -11.07 -7.16 4.57
CA ASP A 101 -11.19 -8.59 4.21
C ASP A 101 -10.36 -8.91 2.97
N LEU A 102 -10.35 -8.02 1.98
CA LEU A 102 -9.56 -8.20 0.76
C LEU A 102 -8.06 -8.16 1.07
N ILE A 103 -7.63 -7.21 1.90
CA ILE A 103 -6.23 -7.14 2.33
C ILE A 103 -5.81 -8.43 3.01
N LEU A 104 -6.61 -8.89 3.99
CA LEU A 104 -6.29 -10.11 4.73
C LEU A 104 -6.24 -11.33 3.83
N LYS A 105 -7.14 -11.42 2.85
CA LYS A 105 -7.13 -12.49 1.87
C LYS A 105 -5.82 -12.50 1.07
N ARG A 106 -5.40 -11.35 0.60
CA ARG A 106 -4.16 -11.22 -0.17
C ARG A 106 -2.93 -11.54 0.65
N LEU A 107 -2.92 -11.15 1.94
CA LEU A 107 -1.81 -11.48 2.84
C LEU A 107 -1.63 -12.98 3.01
N LYS A 108 -2.71 -13.77 2.97
CA LYS A 108 -2.63 -15.23 3.06
C LYS A 108 -1.97 -15.86 1.83
N GLU A 109 -1.95 -15.15 0.71
CA GLU A 109 -1.38 -15.64 -0.53
C GLU A 109 0.11 -15.29 -0.69
N ILE A 110 0.65 -14.58 0.27
CA ILE A 110 2.06 -14.13 0.22
C ILE A 110 2.98 -15.04 1.01
#